data_6b1224fe40173030b55a8d945e02a21c
#
_entry.id   6b1224fe40173030b55a8d945e02a21c
#
_cell.length_a   1.000
_cell.length_b   1.000
_cell.length_c   1.000
_cell.angle_alpha   90.00
_cell.angle_beta   90.00
_cell.angle_gamma   90.00
#
_symmetry.space_group_name_H-M   'P 1'
#
loop_
_entity.id
_entity.type
_entity.pdbx_description
1 polymer ?
#
loop_
_entity_poly.entity_id
_entity_poly.type
_entity_poly.pdbx_seq_one_letter_code
_entity_poly.pdbx_strand_id
1 'polypeptide(L)'
;MVIISFLRKLGLEYLFTPAKKSMKRRETFSSSGEAVDYFASKGLFREIPRSTIELYVNHGLEEVDGELRLAIPREREVDIFLNFPTKLPKQVSDIKGNLIYADKIRLLDDADLKWWDKAMPKMTKTPFQGSHMFPFEKPEELAREINGILGDAKLN
;
A
#
# COMPACT_ATOMS: atom_id res chain seq x y z
N MET A 1 16.66 -1.56 6.88
CA MET A 1 16.68 -2.96 6.38
C MET A 1 17.52 -3.92 7.21
N VAL A 2 18.67 -3.54 7.73
CA VAL A 2 19.55 -4.39 8.58
C VAL A 2 18.84 -4.83 9.87
N ILE A 3 18.11 -3.93 10.52
CA ILE A 3 17.40 -4.20 11.79
C ILE A 3 16.34 -5.28 11.61
N ILE A 4 15.53 -5.24 10.55
CA ILE A 4 14.47 -6.23 10.31
C ILE A 4 15.06 -7.60 10.01
N SER A 5 16.18 -7.66 9.26
CA SER A 5 16.89 -8.92 9.01
C SER A 5 17.45 -9.54 10.30
N PHE A 6 17.90 -8.71 11.23
CA PHE A 6 18.38 -9.15 12.55
C PHE A 6 17.23 -9.64 13.44
N LEU A 7 16.12 -8.87 13.51
CA LEU A 7 14.94 -9.24 14.27
C LEU A 7 14.31 -10.55 13.76
N ARG A 8 14.31 -10.77 12.44
CA ARG A 8 13.85 -12.03 11.83
C ARG A 8 14.68 -13.23 12.28
N LYS A 9 16.00 -13.08 12.40
CA LYS A 9 16.87 -14.16 12.92
C LYS A 9 16.58 -14.53 14.37
N LEU A 10 16.00 -13.61 15.13
CA LEU A 10 15.62 -13.78 16.53
C LEU A 10 14.14 -14.19 16.70
N GLY A 11 13.36 -14.28 15.61
CA GLY A 11 11.91 -14.54 15.67
C GLY A 11 11.10 -13.40 16.28
N LEU A 12 11.64 -12.16 16.30
CA LEU A 12 11.03 -10.99 16.94
C LEU A 12 10.38 -10.03 15.95
N GLU A 13 10.41 -10.33 14.65
CA GLU A 13 9.87 -9.48 13.58
C GLU A 13 8.39 -9.17 13.77
N TYR A 14 7.62 -10.09 14.30
CA TYR A 14 6.20 -9.92 14.60
C TYR A 14 5.92 -8.75 15.56
N LEU A 15 6.82 -8.49 16.51
CA LEU A 15 6.66 -7.42 17.50
C LEU A 15 6.89 -6.03 16.90
N PHE A 16 7.70 -5.93 15.85
CA PHE A 16 8.17 -4.68 15.26
C PHE A 16 7.61 -4.38 13.87
N THR A 17 6.69 -5.21 13.39
CA THR A 17 6.01 -5.03 12.10
C THR A 17 4.53 -4.68 12.29
N PRO A 18 3.84 -4.19 11.25
CA PRO A 18 2.38 -4.01 11.28
C PRO A 18 1.59 -5.30 11.50
N ALA A 19 2.21 -6.48 11.37
CA ALA A 19 1.60 -7.81 11.53
C ALA A 19 0.71 -7.93 12.78
N LYS A 20 1.21 -7.44 13.95
CA LYS A 20 0.44 -7.45 15.19
C LYS A 20 -0.86 -6.63 15.12
N LYS A 21 -0.88 -5.53 14.35
CA LYS A 21 -2.07 -4.72 14.14
C LYS A 21 -3.03 -5.41 13.18
N SER A 22 -2.50 -6.04 12.13
CA SER A 22 -3.28 -6.78 11.13
C SER A 22 -4.04 -7.93 11.75
N MET A 23 -3.46 -8.67 12.70
CA MET A 23 -4.17 -9.74 13.44
C MET A 23 -5.39 -9.27 14.24
N LYS A 24 -5.49 -7.98 14.54
CA LYS A 24 -6.65 -7.40 15.25
C LYS A 24 -7.69 -6.79 14.30
N ARG A 25 -7.47 -6.91 13.00
CA ARG A 25 -8.38 -6.36 12.00
C ARG A 25 -9.69 -7.14 12.03
N ARG A 26 -10.81 -6.42 12.01
CA ARG A 26 -12.13 -7.01 11.84
C ARG A 26 -12.26 -7.56 10.42
N GLU A 27 -12.76 -8.78 10.27
CA GLU A 27 -12.85 -9.47 8.98
C GLU A 27 -14.27 -9.69 8.52
N THR A 28 -15.26 -9.68 9.43
CA THR A 28 -16.66 -9.99 9.12
C THR A 28 -17.59 -8.83 9.41
N PHE A 29 -18.59 -8.67 8.56
CA PHE A 29 -19.60 -7.62 8.62
C PHE A 29 -20.96 -8.20 8.25
N SER A 30 -22.02 -7.71 8.89
CA SER A 30 -23.38 -8.16 8.63
C SER A 30 -23.99 -7.55 7.36
N SER A 31 -23.42 -6.43 6.88
CA SER A 31 -23.88 -5.75 5.67
C SER A 31 -22.79 -4.87 5.06
N SER A 32 -22.96 -4.53 3.77
CA SER A 32 -22.10 -3.59 3.07
C SER A 32 -22.11 -2.19 3.73
N GLY A 33 -23.29 -1.72 4.17
CA GLY A 33 -23.41 -0.44 4.88
C GLY A 33 -22.59 -0.41 6.16
N GLU A 34 -22.65 -1.47 6.98
CA GLU A 34 -21.84 -1.59 8.20
C GLU A 34 -20.34 -1.60 7.88
N ALA A 35 -19.92 -2.31 6.85
CA ALA A 35 -18.55 -2.35 6.43
C ALA A 35 -18.04 -0.96 5.98
N VAL A 36 -18.82 -0.24 5.16
CA VAL A 36 -18.51 1.12 4.71
C VAL A 36 -18.33 2.06 5.91
N ASP A 37 -19.28 2.07 6.85
CA ASP A 37 -19.22 2.92 8.04
C ASP A 37 -18.05 2.56 8.95
N TYR A 38 -17.76 1.26 9.08
CA TYR A 38 -16.58 0.81 9.82
C TYR A 38 -15.28 1.33 9.18
N PHE A 39 -15.09 1.17 7.88
CA PHE A 39 -13.87 1.65 7.23
C PHE A 39 -13.78 3.18 7.24
N ALA A 40 -14.86 3.90 6.97
CA ALA A 40 -14.91 5.35 7.04
C ALA A 40 -14.52 5.91 8.42
N SER A 41 -14.79 5.15 9.49
CA SER A 41 -14.39 5.53 10.87
C SER A 41 -12.87 5.42 11.14
N LYS A 42 -12.10 4.75 10.27
CA LYS A 42 -10.67 4.52 10.49
C LYS A 42 -9.83 5.68 9.98
N GLY A 43 -8.80 6.05 10.74
CA GLY A 43 -7.91 7.16 10.38
C GLY A 43 -7.23 6.99 9.02
N LEU A 44 -6.97 5.76 8.58
CA LEU A 44 -6.40 5.45 7.27
C LEU A 44 -7.32 5.87 6.11
N PHE A 45 -8.65 5.85 6.32
CA PHE A 45 -9.67 6.15 5.31
C PHE A 45 -10.24 7.57 5.42
N ARG A 46 -9.70 8.40 6.31
CA ARG A 46 -10.27 9.73 6.63
C ARG A 46 -10.42 10.64 5.42
N GLU A 47 -9.43 10.64 4.53
CA GLU A 47 -9.39 11.51 3.34
C GLU A 47 -9.96 10.81 2.09
N ILE A 48 -10.41 9.56 2.23
CA ILE A 48 -10.93 8.78 1.09
C ILE A 48 -12.43 9.10 0.91
N PRO A 49 -12.87 9.47 -0.29
CA PRO A 49 -14.28 9.68 -0.59
C PRO A 49 -15.12 8.45 -0.27
N ARG A 50 -16.33 8.65 0.28
CA ARG A 50 -17.24 7.54 0.65
C ARG A 50 -17.52 6.60 -0.52
N SER A 51 -17.69 7.13 -1.73
CA SER A 51 -17.89 6.34 -2.95
C SER A 51 -16.70 5.40 -3.24
N THR A 52 -15.48 5.82 -2.95
CA THR A 52 -14.28 4.97 -3.10
C THR A 52 -14.23 3.90 -2.00
N ILE A 53 -14.69 4.22 -0.77
CA ILE A 53 -14.83 3.22 0.30
C ILE A 53 -15.89 2.18 -0.07
N GLU A 54 -16.99 2.59 -0.69
CA GLU A 54 -18.02 1.68 -1.22
C GLU A 54 -17.46 0.73 -2.28
N LEU A 55 -16.63 1.23 -3.20
CA LEU A 55 -15.91 0.37 -4.17
C LEU A 55 -14.96 -0.60 -3.46
N TYR A 56 -14.22 -0.11 -2.46
CA TYR A 56 -13.35 -0.98 -1.66
C TYR A 56 -14.13 -2.10 -0.97
N VAL A 57 -15.30 -1.81 -0.39
CA VAL A 57 -16.16 -2.80 0.25
C VAL A 57 -16.73 -3.79 -0.78
N ASN A 58 -17.24 -3.29 -1.90
CA ASN A 58 -17.88 -4.10 -2.93
C ASN A 58 -16.93 -5.09 -3.62
N HIS A 59 -15.65 -4.77 -3.68
CA HIS A 59 -14.63 -5.59 -4.36
C HIS A 59 -13.61 -6.24 -3.41
N GLY A 60 -13.55 -5.78 -2.19
CA GLY A 60 -12.62 -6.29 -1.18
C GLY A 60 -13.24 -7.24 -0.15
N LEU A 61 -14.57 -7.42 -0.20
CA LEU A 61 -15.30 -8.37 0.63
C LEU A 61 -16.04 -9.38 -0.24
N GLU A 62 -16.21 -10.58 0.28
CA GLU A 62 -16.95 -11.68 -0.32
C GLU A 62 -18.09 -12.14 0.62
N GLU A 63 -19.20 -12.56 0.06
CA GLU A 63 -20.30 -13.15 0.84
C GLU A 63 -19.98 -14.61 1.15
N VAL A 64 -19.96 -14.94 2.44
CA VAL A 64 -19.70 -16.29 2.95
C VAL A 64 -20.69 -16.56 4.08
N ASP A 65 -21.52 -17.57 3.94
CA ASP A 65 -22.51 -17.99 4.95
C ASP A 65 -23.45 -16.85 5.41
N GLY A 66 -23.81 -15.94 4.50
CA GLY A 66 -24.69 -14.79 4.79
C GLY A 66 -24.02 -13.62 5.50
N GLU A 67 -22.71 -13.63 5.66
CA GLU A 67 -21.88 -12.52 6.15
C GLU A 67 -20.93 -12.05 5.08
N LEU A 68 -20.55 -10.77 5.12
CA LEU A 68 -19.46 -10.25 4.28
C LEU A 68 -18.13 -10.45 5.00
N ARG A 69 -17.16 -11.07 4.32
CA ARG A 69 -15.80 -11.31 4.82
C ARG A 69 -14.76 -10.65 3.93
N LEU A 70 -13.64 -10.23 4.51
CA LEU A 70 -12.49 -9.76 3.72
C LEU A 70 -12.04 -10.86 2.76
N ALA A 71 -11.97 -10.55 1.47
CA ALA A 71 -11.46 -11.46 0.43
C ALA A 71 -10.00 -11.88 0.69
N ILE A 72 -9.22 -10.99 1.33
CA ILE A 72 -7.87 -11.30 1.81
C ILE A 72 -7.92 -11.45 3.34
N PRO A 73 -7.83 -12.68 3.89
CA PRO A 73 -7.79 -12.92 5.33
C PRO A 73 -6.61 -12.19 5.98
N ARG A 74 -6.79 -11.75 7.23
CA ARG A 74 -5.76 -11.03 8.00
C ARG A 74 -4.46 -11.83 8.15
N GLU A 75 -4.53 -13.15 8.18
CA GLU A 75 -3.36 -14.04 8.23
C GLU A 75 -2.47 -13.87 6.98
N ARG A 76 -3.07 -13.67 5.80
CA ARG A 76 -2.31 -13.37 4.57
C ARG A 76 -1.64 -12.02 4.61
N GLU A 77 -2.30 -11.02 5.17
CA GLU A 77 -1.69 -9.70 5.39
C GLU A 77 -0.50 -9.81 6.36
N VAL A 78 -0.64 -10.58 7.44
CA VAL A 78 0.46 -10.88 8.37
C VAL A 78 1.62 -11.57 7.65
N ASP A 79 1.34 -12.60 6.83
CA ASP A 79 2.35 -13.30 6.05
C ASP A 79 3.13 -12.36 5.13
N ILE A 80 2.46 -11.40 4.49
CA ILE A 80 3.11 -10.38 3.66
C ILE A 80 4.07 -9.54 4.49
N PHE A 81 3.66 -9.04 5.67
CA PHE A 81 4.51 -8.23 6.54
C PHE A 81 5.71 -9.01 7.11
N LEU A 82 5.54 -10.31 7.36
CA LEU A 82 6.63 -11.13 7.87
C LEU A 82 7.60 -11.60 6.78
N ASN A 83 7.15 -11.69 5.52
CA ASN A 83 7.91 -12.30 4.43
C ASN A 83 8.36 -11.32 3.33
N PHE A 84 8.20 -10.00 3.51
CA PHE A 84 8.69 -9.08 2.48
C PHE A 84 10.23 -9.16 2.30
N PRO A 85 10.73 -8.99 1.08
CA PRO A 85 12.15 -9.15 0.79
C PRO A 85 13.00 -8.06 1.46
N THR A 86 14.05 -8.46 2.17
CA THR A 86 15.02 -7.53 2.79
C THR A 86 16.23 -7.24 1.90
N LYS A 87 16.32 -7.93 0.76
CA LYS A 87 17.36 -7.71 -0.26
C LYS A 87 16.72 -7.69 -1.62
N LEU A 88 17.10 -6.74 -2.45
CA LEU A 88 16.68 -6.70 -3.85
C LEU A 88 17.69 -7.46 -4.73
N PRO A 89 17.23 -8.16 -5.77
CA PRO A 89 18.11 -8.71 -6.80
C PRO A 89 18.92 -7.60 -7.50
N LYS A 90 20.13 -7.91 -7.98
CA LYS A 90 20.96 -6.93 -8.70
C LYS A 90 20.29 -6.37 -9.96
N GLN A 91 19.48 -7.19 -10.61
CA GLN A 91 18.76 -6.86 -11.84
C GLN A 91 17.75 -5.71 -11.69
N VAL A 92 17.34 -5.34 -10.46
CA VAL A 92 16.42 -4.19 -10.26
C VAL A 92 17.04 -2.87 -10.70
N SER A 93 18.38 -2.76 -10.74
CA SER A 93 19.08 -1.57 -11.23
C SER A 93 18.85 -1.27 -12.71
N ASP A 94 18.39 -2.27 -13.48
CA ASP A 94 18.12 -2.14 -14.90
C ASP A 94 16.66 -1.80 -15.23
N ILE A 95 15.78 -1.82 -14.24
CA ILE A 95 14.37 -1.50 -14.42
C ILE A 95 14.22 0.00 -14.73
N LYS A 96 13.57 0.29 -15.86
CA LYS A 96 13.11 1.63 -16.21
C LYS A 96 11.67 1.81 -15.74
N GLY A 97 11.34 2.98 -15.23
CA GLY A 97 9.98 3.27 -14.78
C GLY A 97 9.87 4.59 -14.03
N ASN A 98 8.73 4.80 -13.41
CA ASN A 98 8.47 5.96 -12.58
C ASN A 98 7.95 5.51 -11.21
N LEU A 99 8.52 6.04 -10.13
CA LEU A 99 8.03 5.90 -8.77
C LEU A 99 7.15 7.11 -8.44
N ILE A 100 5.84 6.91 -8.39
CA ILE A 100 4.92 7.92 -7.85
C ILE A 100 4.79 7.69 -6.36
N TYR A 101 5.06 8.71 -5.54
CA TYR A 101 5.07 8.60 -4.08
C TYR A 101 4.39 9.79 -3.39
N ALA A 102 3.79 9.53 -2.23
CA ALA A 102 3.10 10.56 -1.45
C ALA A 102 4.05 11.63 -0.91
N ASP A 103 3.66 12.90 -0.99
CA ASP A 103 4.44 14.03 -0.48
C ASP A 103 4.12 14.42 0.98
N LYS A 104 2.89 14.16 1.45
CA LYS A 104 2.42 14.61 2.78
C LYS A 104 2.74 13.64 3.91
N ILE A 105 2.18 12.42 3.83
CA ILE A 105 2.44 11.37 4.83
C ILE A 105 3.36 10.38 4.16
N ARG A 106 4.65 10.62 4.28
CA ARG A 106 5.67 9.85 3.58
C ARG A 106 5.90 8.51 4.27
N LEU A 107 5.67 7.43 3.56
CA LEU A 107 6.26 6.13 3.90
C LEU A 107 7.75 6.06 3.54
N LEU A 108 8.17 6.90 2.57
CA LEU A 108 9.54 7.02 2.12
C LEU A 108 10.11 8.35 2.63
N ASP A 109 11.14 8.30 3.44
CA ASP A 109 11.88 9.47 3.86
C ASP A 109 12.99 9.85 2.85
N ASP A 110 13.72 10.92 3.11
CA ASP A 110 14.79 11.38 2.21
C ASP A 110 15.95 10.38 2.12
N ALA A 111 16.17 9.57 3.15
CA ALA A 111 17.19 8.52 3.13
C ALA A 111 16.75 7.35 2.26
N ASP A 112 15.45 6.99 2.30
CA ASP A 112 14.85 5.99 1.43
C ASP A 112 14.91 6.42 -0.04
N LEU A 113 14.59 7.68 -0.34
CA LEU A 113 14.67 8.23 -1.69
C LEU A 113 16.09 8.25 -2.24
N LYS A 114 17.10 8.61 -1.41
CA LYS A 114 18.51 8.52 -1.78
C LYS A 114 18.98 7.08 -1.98
N TRP A 115 18.48 6.16 -1.16
CA TRP A 115 18.75 4.73 -1.36
C TRP A 115 18.14 4.24 -2.68
N TRP A 116 16.93 4.68 -3.02
CA TRP A 116 16.25 4.36 -4.26
C TRP A 116 17.06 4.81 -5.49
N ASP A 117 17.63 6.03 -5.46
CA ASP A 117 18.48 6.54 -6.55
C ASP A 117 19.68 5.62 -6.82
N LYS A 118 20.24 5.03 -5.78
CA LYS A 118 21.38 4.10 -5.91
C LYS A 118 20.94 2.71 -6.37
N ALA A 119 19.81 2.23 -5.87
CA ALA A 119 19.33 0.88 -6.15
C ALA A 119 18.69 0.77 -7.52
N MET A 120 18.00 1.83 -7.98
CA MET A 120 17.19 1.89 -9.20
C MET A 120 17.48 3.17 -10.01
N PRO A 121 18.72 3.35 -10.52
CA PRO A 121 19.16 4.61 -11.12
C PRO A 121 18.46 4.96 -12.44
N LYS A 122 17.75 3.99 -13.06
CA LYS A 122 17.00 4.19 -14.31
C LYS A 122 15.52 4.52 -14.08
N MET A 123 15.10 4.65 -12.81
CA MET A 123 13.73 5.07 -12.47
C MET A 123 13.68 6.56 -12.15
N THR A 124 12.69 7.24 -12.70
CA THR A 124 12.34 8.60 -12.31
C THR A 124 11.46 8.58 -11.05
N LYS A 125 11.30 9.74 -10.38
CA LYS A 125 10.51 9.89 -9.17
C LYS A 125 9.57 11.07 -9.31
N THR A 126 8.28 10.84 -9.06
CA THR A 126 7.24 11.87 -9.12
C THR A 126 6.55 11.97 -7.76
N PRO A 127 6.72 13.08 -7.01
CA PRO A 127 5.95 13.31 -5.80
C PRO A 127 4.49 13.58 -6.17
N PHE A 128 3.55 12.95 -5.45
CA PHE A 128 2.12 13.15 -5.64
C PHE A 128 1.50 13.74 -4.37
N GLN A 129 0.66 14.76 -4.53
CA GLN A 129 0.05 15.48 -3.41
C GLN A 129 -1.02 14.61 -2.72
N GLY A 130 -0.69 14.04 -1.58
CA GLY A 130 -1.62 13.21 -0.81
C GLY A 130 -0.92 12.40 0.29
N SER A 131 -1.71 11.58 1.02
CA SER A 131 -1.19 10.55 1.90
C SER A 131 -0.70 9.34 1.08
N HIS A 132 -0.15 8.32 1.74
CA HIS A 132 0.20 7.08 1.03
C HIS A 132 -1.03 6.33 0.47
N MET A 133 -2.24 6.77 0.83
CA MET A 133 -3.50 6.28 0.26
C MET A 133 -3.98 7.13 -0.93
N PHE A 134 -3.14 8.01 -1.48
CA PHE A 134 -3.50 8.90 -2.59
C PHE A 134 -4.18 8.21 -3.79
N PRO A 135 -3.92 6.93 -4.13
CA PRO A 135 -4.65 6.26 -5.21
C PRO A 135 -6.15 6.13 -4.93
N PHE A 136 -6.54 6.10 -3.66
CA PHE A 136 -7.93 6.06 -3.24
C PHE A 136 -8.50 7.44 -2.91
N GLU A 137 -7.64 8.38 -2.47
CA GLU A 137 -8.03 9.76 -2.18
C GLU A 137 -8.33 10.55 -3.45
N LYS A 138 -7.49 10.35 -4.49
CA LYS A 138 -7.48 11.15 -5.72
C LYS A 138 -7.28 10.30 -6.98
N PRO A 139 -8.16 9.32 -7.24
CA PRO A 139 -7.98 8.36 -8.33
C PRO A 139 -7.92 9.02 -9.72
N GLU A 140 -8.73 10.05 -9.96
CA GLU A 140 -8.78 10.74 -11.25
C GLU A 140 -7.54 11.59 -11.51
N GLU A 141 -7.01 12.25 -10.46
CA GLU A 141 -5.78 13.04 -10.58
C GLU A 141 -4.60 12.12 -10.85
N LEU A 142 -4.53 10.99 -10.12
CA LEU A 142 -3.50 9.98 -10.35
C LEU A 142 -3.58 9.38 -11.76
N ALA A 143 -4.78 9.10 -12.25
CA ALA A 143 -4.96 8.58 -13.62
C ALA A 143 -4.44 9.57 -14.67
N ARG A 144 -4.67 10.88 -14.49
CA ARG A 144 -4.10 11.92 -15.37
C ARG A 144 -2.58 11.94 -15.32
N GLU A 145 -1.99 11.86 -14.12
CA GLU A 145 -0.53 11.81 -13.93
C GLU A 145 0.08 10.59 -14.63
N ILE A 146 -0.50 9.41 -14.42
CA ILE A 146 -0.05 8.16 -15.06
C ILE A 146 -0.13 8.29 -16.59
N ASN A 147 -1.23 8.81 -17.11
CA ASN A 147 -1.40 9.00 -18.57
C ASN A 147 -0.37 9.98 -19.14
N GLY A 148 -0.02 11.05 -18.42
CA GLY A 148 1.06 11.96 -18.79
C GLY A 148 2.40 11.24 -18.90
N ILE A 149 2.79 10.51 -17.84
CA ILE A 149 4.04 9.72 -17.81
C ILE A 149 4.10 8.71 -18.96
N LEU A 150 3.00 8.00 -19.24
CA LEU A 150 2.94 7.01 -20.32
C LEU A 150 2.91 7.64 -21.71
N GLY A 151 2.33 8.84 -21.84
CA GLY A 151 2.35 9.64 -23.08
C GLY A 151 3.77 10.07 -23.43
N ASP A 152 4.49 10.62 -22.46
CA ASP A 152 5.89 11.05 -22.63
C ASP A 152 6.83 9.88 -22.93
N ALA A 153 6.55 8.69 -22.36
CA ALA A 153 7.34 7.48 -22.62
C ALA A 153 7.18 6.93 -24.05
N LYS A 154 6.10 7.26 -24.76
CA LYS A 154 5.90 6.86 -26.18
C LYS A 154 6.60 7.78 -27.18
N LEU A 155 7.04 8.97 -26.74
CA LEU A 155 7.69 9.97 -27.58
C LEU A 155 9.24 9.88 -27.53
N ASN A 156 9.79 9.01 -26.68
CA ASN A 156 11.22 8.74 -26.53
C ASN A 156 11.54 7.27 -26.83
#